data_a472280a56d8396a03a67f4778323ab2
#
_entry.id   a472280a56d8396a03a67f4778323ab2
#
_cell.length_a   1.000
_cell.length_b   1.000
_cell.length_c   1.000
_cell.angle_alpha   90.00
_cell.angle_beta   90.00
_cell.angle_gamma   90.00
#
_symmetry.space_group_name_H-M   'P 1'
#
loop_
_entity.id
_entity.type
_entity.pdbx_description
1 polymer ?
#
loop_
_entity_poly.entity_id
_entity_poly.type
_entity_poly.pdbx_seq_one_letter_code
_entity_poly.pdbx_strand_id
1 'polypeptide(L)'
;MVAVLISVIVSAAAVIACIVSNAGTGSAIAAGIAGLLIPQFSIGFIVRKKITAVQNELQEKLVNAQKQMNRKIQMFQTKPGGNIKQIQRQLEGDQKTLITESLAFTKRFEPFKKWSLLMGRQIATMRMQFLYQLKEFEAVDQILATGGLFKGPMMMEPITIAMKIARQYTNGDVEGAEKTFKRRIQWFRGNRGTLLYGLMSWIYMQQGESEKARMLLVKAKDITSDKTLAANWELLANNKDKQFSNAGLGEEWYALYLEAPPVPKQQRMHGNAHGGRRF
;
A
#
# COMPACT_ATOMS: atom_id res chain seq x y z
N MET A 1 9.38 -17.23 15.40
CA MET A 1 9.57 -17.72 16.81
C MET A 1 9.87 -19.21 16.85
N VAL A 2 9.00 -20.08 16.29
CA VAL A 2 9.22 -21.55 16.32
C VAL A 2 10.54 -21.95 15.68
N ALA A 3 10.91 -21.38 14.52
CA ALA A 3 12.18 -21.67 13.86
C ALA A 3 13.41 -21.39 14.77
N VAL A 4 13.38 -20.28 15.50
CA VAL A 4 14.48 -19.93 16.42
C VAL A 4 14.56 -20.91 17.58
N LEU A 5 13.41 -21.31 18.16
CA LEU A 5 13.39 -22.32 19.23
C LEU A 5 13.96 -23.65 18.75
N ILE A 6 13.56 -24.13 17.57
CA ILE A 6 14.10 -25.37 16.98
C ILE A 6 15.63 -25.25 16.79
N SER A 7 16.09 -24.14 16.24
CA SER A 7 17.53 -23.93 16.00
C SER A 7 18.34 -23.91 17.30
N VAL A 8 17.80 -23.30 18.36
CA VAL A 8 18.45 -23.29 19.69
C VAL A 8 18.51 -24.70 20.28
N ILE A 9 17.44 -25.49 20.19
CA ILE A 9 17.42 -26.87 20.67
C ILE A 9 18.43 -27.73 19.91
N VAL A 10 18.47 -27.62 18.58
CA VAL A 10 19.43 -28.37 17.75
C VAL A 10 20.86 -27.96 18.05
N SER A 11 21.12 -26.66 18.23
CA SER A 11 22.43 -26.13 18.61
C SER A 11 22.89 -26.69 19.97
N ALA A 12 22.00 -26.65 20.97
CA ALA A 12 22.30 -27.18 22.30
C ALA A 12 22.61 -28.70 22.25
N ALA A 13 21.79 -29.46 21.53
CA ALA A 13 22.00 -30.89 21.34
C ALA A 13 23.37 -31.21 20.64
N ALA A 14 23.72 -30.42 19.62
CA ALA A 14 25.00 -30.58 18.92
C ALA A 14 26.20 -30.28 19.80
N VAL A 15 26.14 -29.26 20.65
CA VAL A 15 27.18 -28.92 21.62
C VAL A 15 27.34 -30.03 22.67
N ILE A 16 26.21 -30.50 23.23
CA ILE A 16 26.24 -31.61 24.21
C ILE A 16 26.85 -32.87 23.61
N ALA A 17 26.47 -33.22 22.38
CA ALA A 17 27.07 -34.38 21.69
C ALA A 17 28.58 -34.25 21.50
N CYS A 18 29.11 -33.08 21.17
CA CYS A 18 30.54 -32.80 21.07
C CYS A 18 31.26 -32.91 22.43
N ILE A 19 30.63 -32.46 23.51
CA ILE A 19 31.21 -32.57 24.86
C ILE A 19 31.28 -34.04 25.29
N VAL A 20 30.21 -34.80 25.09
CA VAL A 20 30.15 -36.24 25.45
C VAL A 20 31.17 -37.07 24.64
N SER A 21 31.41 -36.71 23.39
CA SER A 21 32.40 -37.38 22.52
C SER A 21 33.85 -36.94 22.77
N ASN A 22 34.12 -36.11 23.79
CA ASN A 22 35.45 -35.54 24.08
C ASN A 22 36.08 -34.79 22.88
N ALA A 23 35.27 -34.29 21.98
CA ALA A 23 35.72 -33.44 20.89
C ALA A 23 36.25 -32.11 21.47
N GLY A 24 37.35 -31.62 20.93
CA GLY A 24 37.97 -30.38 21.40
C GLY A 24 37.01 -29.19 21.42
N THR A 25 37.29 -28.18 22.27
CA THR A 25 36.41 -26.98 22.44
C THR A 25 36.08 -26.25 21.14
N GLY A 26 37.01 -26.24 20.15
CA GLY A 26 36.79 -25.64 18.83
C GLY A 26 35.70 -26.35 18.02
N SER A 27 35.66 -27.69 18.09
CA SER A 27 34.62 -28.49 17.40
C SER A 27 33.23 -28.30 18.04
N ALA A 28 33.16 -28.18 19.37
CA ALA A 28 31.91 -27.91 20.06
C ALA A 28 31.32 -26.53 19.69
N ILE A 29 32.18 -25.51 19.60
CA ILE A 29 31.76 -24.17 19.17
C ILE A 29 31.27 -24.21 17.70
N ALA A 30 32.04 -24.85 16.80
CA ALA A 30 31.64 -24.96 15.38
C ALA A 30 30.30 -25.73 15.22
N ALA A 31 30.12 -26.83 15.97
CA ALA A 31 28.89 -27.60 15.97
C ALA A 31 27.68 -26.78 16.50
N GLY A 32 27.90 -25.98 17.54
CA GLY A 32 26.89 -25.08 18.08
C GLY A 32 26.45 -24.03 17.06
N ILE A 33 27.38 -23.38 16.39
CA ILE A 33 27.10 -22.38 15.33
C ILE A 33 26.38 -23.06 14.15
N ALA A 34 26.88 -24.21 13.68
CA ALA A 34 26.27 -24.96 12.58
C ALA A 34 24.83 -25.42 12.95
N GLY A 35 24.68 -25.96 14.16
CA GLY A 35 23.38 -26.40 14.71
C GLY A 35 22.35 -25.25 14.85
N LEU A 36 22.80 -24.00 14.99
CA LEU A 36 21.94 -22.83 15.04
C LEU A 36 21.61 -22.32 13.62
N LEU A 37 22.61 -22.24 12.74
CA LEU A 37 22.45 -21.62 11.42
C LEU A 37 21.74 -22.55 10.42
N ILE A 38 22.10 -23.83 10.34
CA ILE A 38 21.56 -24.74 9.32
C ILE A 38 20.04 -24.90 9.44
N PRO A 39 19.47 -25.22 10.62
CA PRO A 39 17.99 -25.30 10.74
C PRO A 39 17.30 -23.96 10.48
N GLN A 40 17.90 -22.86 10.92
CA GLN A 40 17.33 -21.53 10.73
C GLN A 40 17.23 -21.18 9.25
N PHE A 41 18.27 -21.43 8.45
CA PHE A 41 18.24 -21.21 7.01
C PHE A 41 17.28 -22.18 6.29
N SER A 42 17.33 -23.47 6.63
CA SER A 42 16.49 -24.49 6.00
C SER A 42 14.99 -24.24 6.23
N ILE A 43 14.61 -24.01 7.49
CA ILE A 43 13.22 -23.68 7.86
C ILE A 43 12.81 -22.37 7.21
N GLY A 44 13.68 -21.34 7.27
CA GLY A 44 13.43 -20.04 6.66
C GLY A 44 13.19 -20.15 5.15
N PHE A 45 13.95 -20.96 4.44
CA PHE A 45 13.79 -21.18 3.01
C PHE A 45 12.45 -21.88 2.68
N ILE A 46 12.12 -22.98 3.40
CA ILE A 46 10.85 -23.70 3.21
C ILE A 46 9.64 -22.79 3.48
N VAL A 47 9.69 -22.04 4.59
CA VAL A 47 8.60 -21.12 4.96
C VAL A 47 8.45 -20.00 3.93
N ARG A 48 9.56 -19.40 3.47
CA ARG A 48 9.54 -18.39 2.41
C ARG A 48 8.91 -18.94 1.13
N LYS A 49 9.32 -20.13 0.67
CA LYS A 49 8.75 -20.77 -0.52
C LYS A 49 7.24 -20.93 -0.42
N LYS A 50 6.74 -21.39 0.74
CA LYS A 50 5.29 -21.53 0.99
C LYS A 50 4.57 -20.18 1.02
N ILE A 51 5.15 -19.17 1.67
CA ILE A 51 4.59 -17.81 1.71
C ILE A 51 4.51 -17.23 0.29
N THR A 52 5.60 -17.34 -0.49
CA THR A 52 5.65 -16.86 -1.88
C THR A 52 4.61 -17.56 -2.75
N ALA A 53 4.40 -18.87 -2.57
CA ALA A 53 3.35 -19.58 -3.31
C ALA A 53 1.95 -19.01 -3.02
N VAL A 54 1.63 -18.75 -1.74
CA VAL A 54 0.34 -18.13 -1.36
C VAL A 54 0.24 -16.67 -1.86
N GLN A 55 1.34 -15.92 -1.85
CA GLN A 55 1.37 -14.56 -2.41
C GLN A 55 1.13 -14.56 -3.91
N ASN A 56 1.78 -15.46 -4.65
CA ASN A 56 1.60 -15.59 -6.09
C ASN A 56 0.15 -15.97 -6.45
N GLU A 57 -0.47 -16.86 -5.69
CA GLU A 57 -1.89 -17.24 -5.88
C GLU A 57 -2.81 -16.02 -5.68
N LEU A 58 -2.58 -15.22 -4.65
CA LEU A 58 -3.35 -13.98 -4.44
C LEU A 58 -3.11 -12.99 -5.59
N GLN A 59 -1.87 -12.82 -5.99
CA GLN A 59 -1.53 -11.91 -7.09
C GLN A 59 -2.14 -12.37 -8.42
N GLU A 60 -2.11 -13.65 -8.71
CA GLU A 60 -2.73 -14.22 -9.91
C GLU A 60 -4.25 -13.97 -9.91
N LYS A 61 -4.93 -14.18 -8.78
CA LYS A 61 -6.36 -13.86 -8.63
C LYS A 61 -6.64 -12.39 -8.92
N LEU A 62 -5.84 -11.46 -8.34
CA LEU A 62 -6.00 -10.03 -8.55
C LEU A 62 -5.76 -9.64 -10.03
N VAL A 63 -4.71 -10.16 -10.64
CA VAL A 63 -4.40 -9.90 -12.06
C VAL A 63 -5.49 -10.45 -12.99
N ASN A 64 -5.99 -11.66 -12.73
CA ASN A 64 -7.04 -12.25 -13.54
C ASN A 64 -8.37 -11.48 -13.40
N ALA A 65 -8.72 -11.06 -12.19
CA ALA A 65 -9.90 -10.22 -11.97
C ALA A 65 -9.76 -8.85 -12.64
N GLN A 66 -8.58 -8.22 -12.58
CA GLN A 66 -8.30 -6.97 -13.28
C GLN A 66 -8.43 -7.12 -14.80
N LYS A 67 -7.91 -8.22 -15.37
CA LYS A 67 -8.08 -8.53 -16.80
C LYS A 67 -9.56 -8.70 -17.17
N GLN A 68 -10.35 -9.38 -16.33
CA GLN A 68 -11.79 -9.53 -16.56
C GLN A 68 -12.52 -8.19 -16.50
N MET A 69 -12.21 -7.33 -15.53
CA MET A 69 -12.78 -5.98 -15.44
C MET A 69 -12.42 -5.14 -16.67
N ASN A 70 -11.17 -5.16 -17.10
CA ASN A 70 -10.73 -4.43 -18.30
C ASN A 70 -11.44 -4.93 -19.57
N ARG A 71 -11.65 -6.26 -19.71
CA ARG A 71 -12.44 -6.83 -20.82
C ARG A 71 -13.90 -6.36 -20.78
N LYS A 72 -14.52 -6.34 -19.59
CA LYS A 72 -15.88 -5.80 -19.42
C LYS A 72 -15.93 -4.32 -19.82
N ILE A 73 -15.00 -3.50 -19.39
CA ILE A 73 -14.92 -2.07 -19.76
C ILE A 73 -14.82 -1.92 -21.28
N GLN A 74 -13.93 -2.67 -21.95
CA GLN A 74 -13.81 -2.64 -23.39
C GLN A 74 -15.09 -3.06 -24.12
N MET A 75 -15.76 -4.13 -23.66
CA MET A 75 -17.03 -4.58 -24.25
C MET A 75 -18.12 -3.52 -24.12
N PHE A 76 -18.12 -2.77 -23.02
CA PHE A 76 -19.10 -1.69 -22.83
C PHE A 76 -18.79 -0.45 -23.68
N GLN A 77 -17.52 -0.16 -23.94
CA GLN A 77 -17.11 0.94 -24.84
C GLN A 77 -17.47 0.66 -26.30
N THR A 78 -17.51 -0.61 -26.70
CA THR A 78 -17.84 -1.01 -28.07
C THR A 78 -19.35 -1.18 -28.34
N LYS A 79 -20.19 -1.21 -27.30
CA LYS A 79 -21.65 -1.29 -27.46
C LYS A 79 -22.30 0.07 -27.23
N PRO A 80 -22.68 0.81 -28.31
CA PRO A 80 -23.43 2.06 -28.17
C PRO A 80 -24.83 1.73 -27.64
N GLY A 81 -25.19 2.23 -26.44
CA GLY A 81 -26.53 2.10 -25.88
C GLY A 81 -26.62 1.54 -24.46
N GLY A 82 -25.53 1.18 -23.80
CA GLY A 82 -25.52 0.73 -22.42
C GLY A 82 -25.75 1.89 -21.44
N ASN A 83 -26.55 1.65 -20.38
CA ASN A 83 -26.71 2.61 -19.30
C ASN A 83 -25.40 2.72 -18.49
N ILE A 84 -24.63 3.78 -18.70
CA ILE A 84 -23.33 4.02 -18.08
C ILE A 84 -23.39 3.87 -16.55
N LYS A 85 -24.48 4.33 -15.92
CA LYS A 85 -24.66 4.21 -14.47
C LYS A 85 -24.81 2.73 -14.03
N GLN A 86 -25.44 1.89 -14.84
CA GLN A 86 -25.59 0.47 -14.53
C GLN A 86 -24.25 -0.25 -14.67
N ILE A 87 -23.49 0.06 -15.70
CA ILE A 87 -22.14 -0.47 -15.92
C ILE A 87 -21.23 -0.11 -14.77
N GLN A 88 -21.22 1.17 -14.37
CA GLN A 88 -20.42 1.64 -13.25
C GLN A 88 -20.76 0.90 -11.95
N ARG A 89 -22.05 0.77 -11.63
CA ARG A 89 -22.50 0.01 -10.44
C ARG A 89 -22.06 -1.47 -10.49
N GLN A 90 -22.09 -2.07 -11.65
CA GLN A 90 -21.65 -3.46 -11.81
C GLN A 90 -20.14 -3.59 -11.59
N LEU A 91 -19.33 -2.67 -12.16
CA LEU A 91 -17.88 -2.65 -11.95
C LEU A 91 -17.51 -2.40 -10.49
N GLU A 92 -18.20 -1.47 -9.83
CA GLU A 92 -18.03 -1.18 -8.40
C GLU A 92 -18.39 -2.42 -7.56
N GLY A 93 -19.46 -3.15 -7.91
CA GLY A 93 -19.86 -4.40 -7.25
C GLY A 93 -18.81 -5.49 -7.43
N ASP A 94 -18.33 -5.70 -8.66
CA ASP A 94 -17.28 -6.68 -8.97
C ASP A 94 -16.00 -6.37 -8.20
N GLN A 95 -15.60 -5.09 -8.16
CA GLN A 95 -14.43 -4.63 -7.42
C GLN A 95 -14.58 -4.87 -5.91
N LYS A 96 -15.73 -4.53 -5.35
CA LYS A 96 -16.03 -4.77 -3.93
C LYS A 96 -15.95 -6.25 -3.58
N THR A 97 -16.53 -7.12 -4.42
CA THR A 97 -16.47 -8.58 -4.25
C THR A 97 -15.03 -9.08 -4.26
N LEU A 98 -14.23 -8.65 -5.25
CA LEU A 98 -12.83 -9.02 -5.36
C LEU A 98 -12.02 -8.63 -4.11
N ILE A 99 -12.21 -7.42 -3.62
CA ILE A 99 -11.50 -6.93 -2.43
C ILE A 99 -11.93 -7.71 -1.19
N THR A 100 -13.23 -8.02 -1.06
CA THR A 100 -13.76 -8.83 0.05
C THR A 100 -13.19 -10.26 0.04
N GLU A 101 -13.12 -10.89 -1.12
CA GLU A 101 -12.47 -12.20 -1.28
C GLU A 101 -10.98 -12.15 -0.98
N SER A 102 -10.29 -11.08 -1.41
CA SER A 102 -8.87 -10.87 -1.13
C SER A 102 -8.61 -10.66 0.36
N LEU A 103 -9.50 -9.93 1.04
CA LEU A 103 -9.46 -9.77 2.50
C LEU A 103 -9.64 -11.13 3.20
N ALA A 104 -10.62 -11.93 2.78
CA ALA A 104 -10.81 -13.28 3.31
C ALA A 104 -9.60 -14.20 3.05
N PHE A 105 -8.97 -14.06 1.88
CA PHE A 105 -7.77 -14.81 1.50
C PHE A 105 -6.58 -14.52 2.45
N THR A 106 -6.50 -13.35 3.07
CA THR A 106 -5.44 -13.04 4.04
C THR A 106 -5.38 -14.02 5.20
N LYS A 107 -6.47 -14.74 5.51
CA LYS A 107 -6.50 -15.78 6.55
C LYS A 107 -5.52 -16.93 6.25
N ARG A 108 -5.22 -17.20 4.98
CA ARG A 108 -4.27 -18.25 4.58
C ARG A 108 -2.83 -17.97 5.00
N PHE A 109 -2.51 -16.72 5.33
CA PHE A 109 -1.19 -16.34 5.86
C PHE A 109 -1.08 -16.51 7.39
N GLU A 110 -2.19 -16.70 8.12
CA GLU A 110 -2.19 -16.82 9.59
C GLU A 110 -1.26 -17.94 10.12
N PRO A 111 -1.20 -19.14 9.53
CA PRO A 111 -0.32 -20.20 10.02
C PRO A 111 1.16 -19.80 10.02
N PHE A 112 1.56 -18.88 9.10
CA PHE A 112 2.95 -18.46 8.97
C PHE A 112 3.40 -17.44 10.03
N LYS A 113 2.48 -16.86 10.82
CA LYS A 113 2.81 -15.97 11.95
C LYS A 113 3.75 -16.63 12.96
N LYS A 114 3.60 -17.94 13.17
CA LYS A 114 4.45 -18.71 14.10
C LYS A 114 5.89 -18.84 13.61
N TRP A 115 6.07 -18.82 12.29
CA TRP A 115 7.36 -19.09 11.63
C TRP A 115 8.11 -17.82 11.24
N SER A 116 7.41 -16.74 10.91
CA SER A 116 7.99 -15.47 10.48
C SER A 116 7.59 -14.34 11.42
N LEU A 117 8.59 -13.65 11.98
CA LEU A 117 8.41 -12.58 12.95
C LEU A 117 7.59 -11.40 12.39
N LEU A 118 7.77 -11.10 11.09
CA LEU A 118 7.13 -9.96 10.44
C LEU A 118 5.80 -10.31 9.75
N MET A 119 5.44 -11.61 9.67
CA MET A 119 4.23 -12.03 8.96
C MET A 119 2.96 -11.40 9.55
N GLY A 120 2.87 -11.29 10.88
CA GLY A 120 1.73 -10.62 11.52
C GLY A 120 1.56 -9.18 11.04
N ARG A 121 2.67 -8.45 10.88
CA ARG A 121 2.66 -7.07 10.37
C ARG A 121 2.31 -7.00 8.88
N GLN A 122 2.80 -7.96 8.08
CA GLN A 122 2.45 -8.04 6.66
C GLN A 122 0.96 -8.30 6.47
N ILE A 123 0.37 -9.23 7.24
CA ILE A 123 -1.07 -9.50 7.22
C ILE A 123 -1.85 -8.27 7.65
N ALA A 124 -1.43 -7.57 8.70
CA ALA A 124 -2.07 -6.34 9.15
C ALA A 124 -2.02 -5.25 8.04
N THR A 125 -0.91 -5.14 7.31
CA THR A 125 -0.78 -4.21 6.18
C THR A 125 -1.76 -4.55 5.06
N MET A 126 -1.79 -5.81 4.62
CA MET A 126 -2.72 -6.25 3.57
C MET A 126 -4.19 -6.03 3.97
N ARG A 127 -4.55 -6.41 5.20
CA ARG A 127 -5.91 -6.18 5.72
C ARG A 127 -6.27 -4.71 5.79
N MET A 128 -5.35 -3.88 6.27
CA MET A 128 -5.54 -2.43 6.31
C MET A 128 -5.79 -1.85 4.91
N GLN A 129 -5.00 -2.26 3.91
CA GLN A 129 -5.17 -1.79 2.52
C GLN A 129 -6.51 -2.23 1.93
N PHE A 130 -6.93 -3.49 2.12
CA PHE A 130 -8.22 -3.98 1.63
C PHE A 130 -9.41 -3.32 2.35
N LEU A 131 -9.35 -3.18 3.66
CA LEU A 131 -10.38 -2.49 4.44
C LEU A 131 -10.48 -1.01 4.05
N TYR A 132 -9.34 -0.37 3.78
CA TYR A 132 -9.32 1.01 3.30
C TYR A 132 -10.03 1.15 1.95
N GLN A 133 -9.79 0.23 1.01
CA GLN A 133 -10.47 0.20 -0.28
C GLN A 133 -11.97 -0.09 -0.15
N LEU A 134 -12.39 -0.88 0.85
CA LEU A 134 -13.79 -1.13 1.19
C LEU A 134 -14.44 0.06 1.92
N LYS A 135 -13.67 1.09 2.28
CA LYS A 135 -14.07 2.23 3.11
C LYS A 135 -14.53 1.84 4.53
N GLU A 136 -14.05 0.69 5.02
CA GLU A 136 -14.26 0.21 6.39
C GLU A 136 -13.27 0.92 7.34
N PHE A 137 -13.43 2.24 7.47
CA PHE A 137 -12.45 3.11 8.10
C PHE A 137 -12.28 2.86 9.61
N GLU A 138 -13.35 2.48 10.29
CA GLU A 138 -13.28 2.12 11.72
C GLU A 138 -12.36 0.91 11.95
N ALA A 139 -12.48 -0.12 11.11
CA ALA A 139 -11.61 -1.29 11.17
C ALA A 139 -10.15 -0.95 10.81
N VAL A 140 -9.94 -0.02 9.86
CA VAL A 140 -8.61 0.51 9.54
C VAL A 140 -8.00 1.21 10.76
N ASP A 141 -8.74 2.07 11.44
CA ASP A 141 -8.28 2.81 12.60
C ASP A 141 -7.93 1.87 13.76
N GLN A 142 -8.70 0.80 13.98
CA GLN A 142 -8.36 -0.25 14.96
C GLN A 142 -7.02 -0.93 14.64
N ILE A 143 -6.75 -1.24 13.35
CA ILE A 143 -5.47 -1.80 12.93
C ILE A 143 -4.34 -0.80 13.14
N LEU A 144 -4.56 0.49 12.82
CA LEU A 144 -3.57 1.56 12.99
C LEU A 144 -3.27 1.86 14.46
N ALA A 145 -4.26 1.72 15.34
CA ALA A 145 -4.10 1.88 16.80
C ALA A 145 -3.31 0.74 17.44
N THR A 146 -3.22 -0.42 16.77
CA THR A 146 -2.44 -1.56 17.28
C THR A 146 -0.96 -1.21 17.32
N GLY A 147 -0.46 -0.82 18.49
CA GLY A 147 0.93 -0.44 18.74
C GLY A 147 1.83 -1.61 19.08
N GLY A 148 3.15 -1.39 18.98
CA GLY A 148 4.19 -2.33 19.43
C GLY A 148 5.19 -2.71 18.33
N LEU A 149 6.35 -3.22 18.77
CA LEU A 149 7.48 -3.52 17.89
C LEU A 149 7.13 -4.55 16.80
N PHE A 150 6.30 -5.54 17.15
CA PHE A 150 5.91 -6.65 16.26
C PHE A 150 4.42 -6.66 15.90
N LYS A 151 3.68 -5.61 16.32
CA LYS A 151 2.24 -5.46 16.08
C LYS A 151 1.96 -4.28 15.15
N GLY A 152 0.74 -4.26 14.59
CA GLY A 152 0.33 -3.22 13.64
C GLY A 152 0.93 -3.37 12.25
N PRO A 153 0.48 -2.54 11.29
CA PRO A 153 0.89 -2.64 9.89
C PRO A 153 2.35 -2.20 9.67
N MET A 154 2.95 -2.71 8.59
CA MET A 154 4.27 -2.27 8.13
C MET A 154 4.12 -0.95 7.36
N MET A 155 4.74 0.11 7.87
CA MET A 155 4.75 1.44 7.24
C MET A 155 6.00 1.62 6.38
N MET A 156 6.15 0.80 5.34
CA MET A 156 7.33 0.79 4.45
C MET A 156 7.04 1.31 3.04
N GLU A 157 5.77 1.41 2.67
CA GLU A 157 5.35 1.91 1.37
C GLU A 157 4.69 3.29 1.51
N PRO A 158 4.91 4.21 0.55
CA PRO A 158 4.32 5.55 0.59
C PRO A 158 2.81 5.53 0.73
N ILE A 159 2.12 4.67 -0.01
CA ILE A 159 0.65 4.57 0.03
C ILE A 159 0.13 4.16 1.41
N THR A 160 0.80 3.22 2.09
CA THR A 160 0.43 2.76 3.43
C THR A 160 0.55 3.89 4.46
N ILE A 161 1.61 4.71 4.32
CA ILE A 161 1.83 5.88 5.18
C ILE A 161 0.83 6.98 4.84
N ALA A 162 0.55 7.21 3.56
CA ALA A 162 -0.45 8.17 3.12
C ALA A 162 -1.84 7.83 3.66
N MET A 163 -2.26 6.55 3.61
CA MET A 163 -3.50 6.08 4.23
C MET A 163 -3.55 6.40 5.72
N LYS A 164 -2.45 6.18 6.46
CA LYS A 164 -2.38 6.53 7.87
C LYS A 164 -2.50 8.04 8.10
N ILE A 165 -1.78 8.86 7.36
CA ILE A 165 -1.83 10.32 7.46
C ILE A 165 -3.24 10.82 7.13
N ALA A 166 -3.87 10.29 6.06
CA ALA A 166 -5.23 10.63 5.68
C ALA A 166 -6.24 10.29 6.79
N ARG A 167 -6.10 9.13 7.46
CA ARG A 167 -6.95 8.76 8.59
C ARG A 167 -6.73 9.66 9.80
N GLN A 168 -5.46 9.97 10.14
CA GLN A 168 -5.15 10.91 11.22
C GLN A 168 -5.79 12.28 10.95
N TYR A 169 -5.65 12.82 9.74
CA TYR A 169 -6.29 14.07 9.34
C TYR A 169 -7.82 14.01 9.45
N THR A 170 -8.44 12.96 8.91
CA THR A 170 -9.91 12.81 8.93
C THR A 170 -10.45 12.68 10.36
N ASN A 171 -9.68 12.12 11.27
CA ASN A 171 -10.01 11.99 12.69
C ASN A 171 -9.67 13.27 13.51
N GLY A 172 -9.23 14.34 12.85
CA GLY A 172 -8.88 15.62 13.49
C GLY A 172 -7.47 15.66 14.12
N ASP A 173 -6.67 14.59 13.99
CA ASP A 173 -5.29 14.50 14.51
C ASP A 173 -4.29 15.06 13.49
N VAL A 174 -4.36 16.37 13.24
CA VAL A 174 -3.46 17.05 12.29
C VAL A 174 -2.01 17.01 12.75
N GLU A 175 -1.75 17.18 14.05
CA GLU A 175 -0.40 17.12 14.62
C GLU A 175 0.21 15.72 14.46
N GLY A 176 -0.57 14.68 14.69
CA GLY A 176 -0.16 13.30 14.46
C GLY A 176 0.15 13.01 13.00
N ALA A 177 -0.64 13.56 12.07
CA ALA A 177 -0.41 13.47 10.63
C ALA A 177 0.92 14.11 10.25
N GLU A 178 1.19 15.34 10.72
CA GLU A 178 2.44 16.05 10.48
C GLU A 178 3.65 15.31 11.08
N LYS A 179 3.53 14.82 12.30
CA LYS A 179 4.58 14.02 12.97
C LYS A 179 4.86 12.72 12.21
N THR A 180 3.81 12.05 11.72
CA THR A 180 3.94 10.85 10.90
C THR A 180 4.67 11.17 9.59
N PHE A 181 4.28 12.24 8.89
CA PHE A 181 4.93 12.72 7.69
C PHE A 181 6.41 13.01 7.93
N LYS A 182 6.76 13.90 8.87
CA LYS A 182 8.15 14.31 9.16
C LYS A 182 9.07 13.12 9.46
N ARG A 183 8.56 12.13 10.22
CA ARG A 183 9.32 10.94 10.57
C ARG A 183 9.55 9.99 9.39
N ARG A 184 8.62 9.94 8.43
CA ARG A 184 8.63 8.93 7.38
C ARG A 184 9.16 9.43 6.04
N ILE A 185 8.97 10.70 5.71
CA ILE A 185 9.34 11.27 4.42
C ILE A 185 10.83 11.10 4.11
N GLN A 186 11.68 11.17 5.11
CA GLN A 186 13.13 11.00 4.96
C GLN A 186 13.57 9.61 4.45
N TRP A 187 12.69 8.61 4.49
CA TRP A 187 12.96 7.25 4.00
C TRP A 187 12.69 7.10 2.50
N PHE A 188 12.06 8.11 1.89
CA PHE A 188 11.70 8.08 0.48
C PHE A 188 12.49 9.13 -0.29
N ARG A 189 13.27 8.64 -1.26
CA ARG A 189 14.08 9.51 -2.14
C ARG A 189 13.41 9.60 -3.50
N GLY A 190 13.61 10.73 -4.17
CA GLY A 190 13.06 11.00 -5.50
C GLY A 190 11.53 10.87 -5.53
N ASN A 191 10.99 10.39 -6.61
CA ASN A 191 9.54 10.33 -6.86
C ASN A 191 8.75 9.43 -5.88
N ARG A 192 9.41 8.60 -5.08
CA ARG A 192 8.70 7.78 -4.09
C ARG A 192 8.04 8.58 -2.98
N GLY A 193 8.46 9.81 -2.74
CA GLY A 193 7.87 10.71 -1.75
C GLY A 193 6.71 11.56 -2.27
N THR A 194 6.45 11.58 -3.58
CA THR A 194 5.51 12.49 -4.25
C THR A 194 4.13 12.51 -3.60
N LEU A 195 3.52 11.34 -3.41
CA LEU A 195 2.19 11.22 -2.78
C LEU A 195 2.17 11.82 -1.37
N LEU A 196 3.21 11.61 -0.58
CA LEU A 196 3.28 12.11 0.80
C LEU A 196 3.44 13.63 0.84
N TYR A 197 4.26 14.20 -0.04
CA TYR A 197 4.38 15.65 -0.18
C TYR A 197 3.07 16.28 -0.66
N GLY A 198 2.43 15.69 -1.66
CA GLY A 198 1.12 16.14 -2.14
C GLY A 198 0.06 16.10 -1.04
N LEU A 199 -0.02 15.00 -0.30
CA LEU A 199 -0.98 14.85 0.79
C LEU A 199 -0.74 15.89 1.90
N MET A 200 0.49 16.06 2.35
CA MET A 200 0.76 16.99 3.44
C MET A 200 0.58 18.45 3.03
N SER A 201 0.95 18.82 1.79
CA SER A 201 0.67 20.15 1.26
C SER A 201 -0.83 20.42 1.14
N TRP A 202 -1.62 19.43 0.75
CA TRP A 202 -3.08 19.52 0.70
C TRP A 202 -3.66 19.71 2.11
N ILE A 203 -3.19 18.97 3.11
CA ILE A 203 -3.63 19.14 4.51
C ILE A 203 -3.36 20.56 4.99
N TYR A 204 -2.17 21.13 4.72
CA TYR A 204 -1.88 22.52 5.06
C TYR A 204 -2.82 23.51 4.36
N MET A 205 -3.13 23.27 3.08
CA MET A 205 -4.11 24.08 2.36
C MET A 205 -5.50 24.05 3.00
N GLN A 206 -5.96 22.87 3.42
CA GLN A 206 -7.26 22.71 4.11
C GLN A 206 -7.28 23.41 5.49
N GLN A 207 -6.12 23.57 6.13
CA GLN A 207 -5.99 24.32 7.39
C GLN A 207 -5.82 25.83 7.19
N GLY A 208 -5.79 26.31 5.94
CA GLY A 208 -5.50 27.72 5.63
C GLY A 208 -4.04 28.13 5.79
N GLU A 209 -3.14 27.15 5.92
CA GLU A 209 -1.70 27.36 6.11
C GLU A 209 -0.95 27.33 4.77
N SER A 210 -1.38 28.16 3.81
CA SER A 210 -0.83 28.18 2.44
C SER A 210 0.69 28.39 2.41
N GLU A 211 1.24 29.18 3.33
CA GLU A 211 2.68 29.41 3.40
C GLU A 211 3.45 28.13 3.80
N LYS A 212 2.93 27.33 4.74
CA LYS A 212 3.54 26.03 5.07
C LYS A 212 3.46 25.07 3.88
N ALA A 213 2.34 25.05 3.16
CA ALA A 213 2.20 24.27 1.94
C ALA A 213 3.23 24.69 0.88
N ARG A 214 3.40 26.01 0.64
CA ARG A 214 4.36 26.57 -0.29
C ARG A 214 5.81 26.17 0.07
N MET A 215 6.20 26.34 1.33
CA MET A 215 7.53 25.97 1.82
C MET A 215 7.80 24.46 1.70
N LEU A 216 6.79 23.63 1.90
CA LEU A 216 6.89 22.20 1.72
C LEU A 216 7.08 21.84 0.24
N LEU A 217 6.34 22.49 -0.68
CA LEU A 217 6.40 22.24 -2.11
C LEU A 217 7.71 22.72 -2.75
N VAL A 218 8.38 23.76 -2.20
CA VAL A 218 9.75 24.13 -2.61
C VAL A 218 10.67 22.92 -2.48
N LYS A 219 10.66 22.27 -1.33
CA LYS A 219 11.48 21.06 -1.09
C LYS A 219 11.05 19.90 -1.96
N ALA A 220 9.72 19.72 -2.12
CA ALA A 220 9.16 18.61 -2.85
C ALA A 220 9.55 18.63 -4.33
N LYS A 221 9.45 19.78 -5.02
CA LYS A 221 9.78 19.90 -6.44
C LYS A 221 11.25 19.57 -6.74
N ASP A 222 12.14 19.93 -5.82
CA ASP A 222 13.59 19.68 -5.99
C ASP A 222 13.95 18.21 -5.77
N ILE A 223 13.20 17.53 -4.88
CA ILE A 223 13.45 16.11 -4.53
C ILE A 223 12.75 15.16 -5.50
N THR A 224 11.49 15.44 -5.88
CA THR A 224 10.66 14.48 -6.60
C THR A 224 10.64 14.69 -8.11
N SER A 225 10.97 15.89 -8.59
CA SER A 225 10.82 16.29 -10.00
C SER A 225 9.41 16.07 -10.57
N ASP A 226 8.39 16.05 -9.70
CA ASP A 226 7.00 15.83 -10.09
C ASP A 226 6.35 17.11 -10.60
N LYS A 227 5.68 17.00 -11.76
CA LYS A 227 5.08 18.16 -12.43
C LYS A 227 3.89 18.75 -11.67
N THR A 228 3.11 17.93 -10.98
CA THR A 228 1.95 18.37 -10.21
C THR A 228 2.38 19.16 -8.99
N LEU A 229 3.40 18.69 -8.28
CA LEU A 229 3.95 19.40 -7.13
C LEU A 229 4.62 20.70 -7.53
N ALA A 230 5.34 20.72 -8.67
CA ALA A 230 5.93 21.93 -9.21
C ALA A 230 4.86 22.95 -9.61
N ALA A 231 3.82 22.54 -10.33
CA ALA A 231 2.69 23.41 -10.70
C ALA A 231 1.97 23.97 -9.48
N ASN A 232 1.70 23.14 -8.46
CA ASN A 232 1.10 23.60 -7.21
C ASN A 232 1.98 24.61 -6.48
N TRP A 233 3.31 24.42 -6.48
CA TRP A 233 4.23 25.42 -5.94
C TRP A 233 4.12 26.77 -6.67
N GLU A 234 4.10 26.75 -8.01
CA GLU A 234 3.95 27.97 -8.82
C GLU A 234 2.63 28.70 -8.54
N LEU A 235 1.54 27.93 -8.38
CA LEU A 235 0.23 28.49 -8.04
C LEU A 235 0.27 29.22 -6.69
N LEU A 236 0.84 28.60 -5.64
CA LEU A 236 0.94 29.21 -4.33
C LEU A 236 1.93 30.40 -4.32
N ALA A 237 3.03 30.34 -5.06
CA ALA A 237 3.97 31.46 -5.21
C ALA A 237 3.33 32.69 -5.87
N ASN A 238 2.28 32.48 -6.69
CA ASN A 238 1.52 33.54 -7.36
C ASN A 238 0.19 33.88 -6.66
N ASN A 239 -0.01 33.47 -5.40
CA ASN A 239 -1.23 33.69 -4.62
C ASN A 239 -2.51 33.15 -5.31
N LYS A 240 -2.38 32.05 -6.07
CA LYS A 240 -3.51 31.39 -6.76
C LYS A 240 -3.97 30.16 -5.99
N ASP A 241 -4.15 30.27 -4.69
CA ASP A 241 -4.48 29.18 -3.75
C ASP A 241 -5.72 28.38 -4.17
N LYS A 242 -6.72 29.06 -4.75
CA LYS A 242 -7.95 28.42 -5.23
C LYS A 242 -7.77 27.45 -6.40
N GLN A 243 -6.64 27.52 -7.09
CA GLN A 243 -6.33 26.64 -8.22
C GLN A 243 -5.46 25.43 -7.81
N PHE A 244 -5.05 25.37 -6.53
CA PHE A 244 -4.29 24.24 -6.01
C PHE A 244 -5.06 22.93 -6.20
N SER A 245 -4.41 21.90 -6.75
CA SER A 245 -5.04 20.60 -7.00
C SER A 245 -4.00 19.49 -7.08
N ASN A 246 -4.28 18.39 -6.39
CA ASN A 246 -3.48 17.17 -6.47
C ASN A 246 -4.02 16.16 -7.50
N ALA A 247 -4.99 16.55 -8.32
CA ALA A 247 -5.58 15.67 -9.35
C ALA A 247 -4.53 15.06 -10.30
N GLY A 248 -3.44 15.79 -10.57
CA GLY A 248 -2.35 15.30 -11.40
C GLY A 248 -1.54 14.14 -10.81
N LEU A 249 -1.68 13.84 -9.50
CA LEU A 249 -1.10 12.65 -8.87
C LEU A 249 -1.85 11.35 -9.22
N GLY A 250 -2.99 11.47 -9.90
CA GLY A 250 -3.74 10.36 -10.47
C GLY A 250 -4.43 9.46 -9.46
N GLU A 251 -4.48 8.16 -9.78
CA GLU A 251 -5.26 7.18 -9.01
C GLU A 251 -4.80 7.04 -7.55
N GLU A 252 -3.51 7.18 -7.27
CA GLU A 252 -2.98 7.08 -5.91
C GLU A 252 -3.54 8.19 -4.99
N TRP A 253 -3.78 9.38 -5.53
CA TRP A 253 -4.41 10.48 -4.80
C TRP A 253 -5.86 10.16 -4.44
N TYR A 254 -6.64 9.74 -5.43
CA TYR A 254 -8.06 9.42 -5.21
C TYR A 254 -8.27 8.17 -4.37
N ALA A 255 -7.29 7.26 -4.32
CA ALA A 255 -7.31 6.09 -3.43
C ALA A 255 -7.27 6.47 -1.94
N LEU A 256 -6.95 7.71 -1.59
CA LEU A 256 -7.01 8.22 -0.21
C LEU A 256 -8.42 8.65 0.22
N TYR A 257 -9.37 8.74 -0.70
CA TYR A 257 -10.77 9.15 -0.47
C TYR A 257 -10.93 10.50 0.23
N LEU A 258 -9.97 11.40 0.08
CA LEU A 258 -10.04 12.78 0.56
C LEU A 258 -10.77 13.70 -0.44
N GLU A 259 -10.63 13.38 -1.72
CA GLU A 259 -11.31 14.06 -2.82
C GLU A 259 -11.96 13.03 -3.75
N ALA A 260 -13.07 13.42 -4.38
CA ALA A 260 -13.70 12.59 -5.40
C ALA A 260 -12.97 12.75 -6.75
N PRO A 261 -12.77 11.67 -7.52
CA PRO A 261 -12.23 11.79 -8.86
C PRO A 261 -13.18 12.63 -9.75
N PRO A 262 -12.63 13.40 -10.71
CA PRO A 262 -13.45 14.18 -11.62
C PRO A 262 -14.37 13.27 -12.44
N VAL A 263 -15.63 13.67 -12.58
CA VAL A 263 -16.58 12.92 -13.40
C VAL A 263 -16.07 12.92 -14.84
N PRO A 264 -15.92 11.75 -15.49
CA PRO A 264 -15.48 11.68 -16.88
C PRO A 264 -16.40 12.53 -17.75
N LYS A 265 -15.85 13.52 -18.43
CA LYS A 265 -16.62 14.29 -19.42
C LYS A 265 -17.06 13.31 -20.52
N GLN A 266 -18.37 13.16 -20.69
CA GLN A 266 -18.91 12.43 -21.84
C GLN A 266 -18.36 13.09 -23.12
N GLN A 267 -17.49 12.42 -23.83
CA GLN A 267 -17.19 12.82 -25.19
C GLN A 267 -18.48 12.63 -26.00
N ARG A 268 -19.17 13.74 -26.29
CA ARG A 268 -20.22 13.73 -27.29
C ARG A 268 -19.55 13.30 -28.59
N MET A 269 -19.82 12.06 -29.04
CA MET A 269 -19.51 11.69 -30.40
C MET A 269 -20.26 12.70 -31.29
N HIS A 270 -19.54 13.61 -31.92
CA HIS A 270 -20.06 14.39 -33.01
C HIS A 270 -20.33 13.37 -34.11
N GLY A 271 -21.58 12.91 -34.23
CA GLY A 271 -22.05 12.22 -35.40
C GLY A 271 -21.87 13.15 -36.58
N ASN A 272 -20.94 12.83 -37.48
CA ASN A 272 -20.87 13.43 -38.78
C ASN A 272 -22.18 13.13 -39.52
N ALA A 273 -23.15 14.04 -39.36
CA ALA A 273 -24.30 14.08 -40.26
C ALA A 273 -23.83 14.55 -41.65
N HIS A 274 -23.21 13.63 -42.39
CA HIS A 274 -23.08 13.81 -43.82
C HIS A 274 -24.46 13.53 -44.45
N GLY A 275 -25.29 14.57 -44.43
CA GLY A 275 -26.46 14.65 -45.25
C GLY A 275 -26.04 14.70 -46.74
N GLY A 276 -25.89 13.54 -47.36
CA GLY A 276 -25.80 13.45 -48.82
C GLY A 276 -27.13 13.84 -49.42
N ARG A 277 -27.26 15.07 -49.93
CA ARG A 277 -28.27 15.43 -50.93
C ARG A 277 -27.94 14.64 -52.18
N ARG A 278 -28.81 13.72 -52.58
CA ARG A 278 -28.85 13.21 -53.95
C ARG A 278 -29.81 14.10 -54.71
N PHE A 279 -29.30 14.66 -55.81
CA PHE A 279 -30.07 15.13 -56.97
C PHE A 279 -30.36 13.95 -57.88
#